data_4167db210d49b7b04cdee14c6abc743d
#
_entry.id   4167db210d49b7b04cdee14c6abc743d
#
_cell.length_a   1.000
_cell.length_b   1.000
_cell.length_c   1.000
_cell.angle_alpha   90.00
_cell.angle_beta   90.00
_cell.angle_gamma   90.00
#
_symmetry.space_group_name_H-M   'P 1'
#
loop_
_entity.id
_entity.type
_entity.pdbx_description
1 polymer ?
#
loop_
_entity_poly.entity_id
_entity_poly.type
_entity_poly.pdbx_seq_one_letter_code
_entity_poly.pdbx_strand_id
1 'polypeptide(L)'
;MELTKVTVTTGAFNYSPIIKTALVGGLASSLIETATVNTTVAPGSTGNTTINYDINTQSVLYYSTNVTANWTLNIRYATGTSLNSALAVGQSVTFVMIVTSAATAYYNSAITIDGVSITPKYQGGTAWSAGNASSWDVYTYTAIKTAANTYILLAAQTQFK
;
A
#
# COMPACT_ATOMS: atom_id res chain seq x y z
N MET A 1 -6.74 -32.83 -22.28
CA MET A 1 -7.31 -31.49 -21.99
C MET A 1 -6.52 -30.52 -22.84
N GLU A 2 -7.11 -30.03 -23.92
CA GLU A 2 -6.43 -29.15 -24.89
C GLU A 2 -6.42 -27.74 -24.37
N LEU A 3 -5.22 -27.13 -24.26
CA LEU A 3 -5.06 -25.73 -23.85
C LEU A 3 -5.43 -24.85 -25.04
N THR A 4 -6.59 -24.23 -25.01
CA THR A 4 -6.99 -23.24 -26.03
C THR A 4 -6.09 -22.01 -25.91
N LYS A 5 -5.19 -21.81 -26.87
CA LYS A 5 -4.39 -20.58 -26.98
C LYS A 5 -5.31 -19.45 -27.40
N VAL A 6 -5.63 -18.53 -26.47
CA VAL A 6 -6.29 -17.27 -26.82
C VAL A 6 -5.24 -16.33 -27.39
N THR A 7 -5.24 -16.14 -28.70
CA THR A 7 -4.43 -15.10 -29.36
C THR A 7 -5.25 -13.83 -29.40
N VAL A 8 -4.88 -12.82 -28.60
CA VAL A 8 -5.47 -11.48 -28.67
C VAL A 8 -4.77 -10.72 -29.80
N THR A 9 -5.39 -10.64 -30.96
CA THR A 9 -4.99 -9.71 -32.03
C THR A 9 -5.62 -8.34 -31.71
N THR A 10 -4.80 -7.32 -31.61
CA THR A 10 -5.07 -5.88 -31.49
C THR A 10 -6.52 -5.45 -31.73
N GLY A 11 -7.33 -5.53 -30.71
CA GLY A 11 -8.63 -4.90 -30.59
C GLY A 11 -8.75 -4.40 -29.17
N ALA A 12 -9.16 -3.16 -28.97
CA ALA A 12 -9.35 -2.58 -27.66
C ALA A 12 -10.42 -3.39 -26.89
N PHE A 13 -10.02 -4.27 -26.00
CA PHE A 13 -10.91 -4.87 -25.03
C PHE A 13 -11.13 -3.86 -23.91
N ASN A 14 -12.31 -3.26 -23.85
CA ASN A 14 -12.78 -2.40 -22.75
C ASN A 14 -13.15 -3.20 -21.49
N TYR A 15 -12.59 -4.38 -21.33
CA TYR A 15 -12.70 -5.19 -20.12
C TYR A 15 -11.31 -5.30 -19.50
N SER A 16 -11.15 -4.80 -18.28
CA SER A 16 -10.03 -5.21 -17.42
C SER A 16 -10.27 -6.67 -17.03
N PRO A 17 -9.61 -7.65 -17.67
CA PRO A 17 -9.75 -9.02 -17.22
C PRO A 17 -9.11 -9.10 -15.85
N ILE A 18 -9.89 -9.39 -14.82
CA ILE A 18 -9.31 -9.85 -13.56
C ILE A 18 -8.77 -11.25 -13.87
N ILE A 19 -7.49 -11.32 -14.18
CA ILE A 19 -6.79 -12.60 -14.36
C ILE A 19 -6.66 -13.21 -12.97
N LYS A 20 -7.65 -14.00 -12.57
CA LYS A 20 -7.64 -14.69 -11.26
C LYS A 20 -6.62 -15.83 -11.19
N THR A 21 -6.19 -16.34 -12.32
CA THR A 21 -5.14 -17.36 -12.45
C THR A 21 -4.48 -17.19 -13.81
N ALA A 22 -3.34 -16.50 -13.85
CA ALA A 22 -2.47 -16.50 -15.02
C ALA A 22 -1.21 -17.28 -14.68
N LEU A 23 -0.94 -18.34 -15.44
CA LEU A 23 0.40 -18.90 -15.54
C LEU A 23 1.17 -17.97 -16.47
N VAL A 24 1.86 -16.96 -15.91
CA VAL A 24 2.73 -16.08 -16.69
C VAL A 24 4.03 -16.84 -16.92
N GLY A 25 4.15 -17.47 -18.06
CA GLY A 25 5.37 -18.13 -18.51
C GLY A 25 6.44 -17.10 -18.91
N GLY A 26 7.05 -16.46 -17.92
CA GLY A 26 8.12 -15.48 -18.08
C GLY A 26 7.62 -14.08 -18.47
N LEU A 27 7.88 -13.08 -17.60
CA LEU A 27 7.80 -11.67 -17.99
C LEU A 27 9.04 -11.35 -18.82
N ALA A 28 8.85 -11.04 -20.10
CA ALA A 28 9.94 -10.64 -21.00
C ALA A 28 10.42 -9.19 -20.72
N SER A 29 9.71 -8.46 -19.83
CA SER A 29 10.03 -7.09 -19.43
C SER A 29 9.69 -6.86 -17.96
N SER A 30 10.13 -5.74 -17.40
CA SER A 30 9.82 -5.34 -16.03
C SER A 30 8.32 -5.10 -15.84
N LEU A 31 7.79 -5.47 -14.68
CA LEU A 31 6.48 -5.04 -14.23
C LEU A 31 6.52 -3.55 -13.90
N ILE A 32 5.67 -2.77 -14.56
CA ILE A 32 5.51 -1.35 -14.24
C ILE A 32 4.33 -1.21 -13.28
N GLU A 33 4.61 -0.77 -12.07
CA GLU A 33 3.61 -0.53 -11.03
C GLU A 33 3.15 0.93 -11.04
N THR A 34 1.92 1.17 -10.60
CA THR A 34 1.39 2.53 -10.50
C THR A 34 1.84 3.18 -9.20
N ALA A 35 2.45 4.37 -9.31
CA ALA A 35 2.74 5.25 -8.19
C ALA A 35 1.81 6.48 -8.22
N THR A 36 1.18 6.79 -7.09
CA THR A 36 0.48 8.06 -6.89
C THR A 36 1.40 9.03 -6.16
N VAL A 37 1.65 10.20 -6.77
CA VAL A 37 2.47 11.27 -6.19
C VAL A 37 1.57 12.40 -5.71
N ASN A 38 1.55 12.66 -4.40
CA ASN A 38 0.84 13.78 -3.81
C ASN A 38 1.81 14.93 -3.55
N THR A 39 1.60 16.06 -4.23
CA THR A 39 2.47 17.24 -4.20
C THR A 39 1.86 18.42 -3.42
N THR A 40 0.61 18.31 -2.98
CA THR A 40 -0.15 19.44 -2.42
C THR A 40 -0.57 19.25 -0.98
N VAL A 41 -0.67 18.02 -0.53
CA VAL A 41 -1.17 17.67 0.80
C VAL A 41 -0.10 16.85 1.53
N ALA A 42 0.11 17.14 2.81
CA ALA A 42 1.04 16.39 3.66
C ALA A 42 0.29 15.49 4.64
N PRO A 43 0.82 14.30 4.95
CA PRO A 43 0.35 13.52 6.08
C PRO A 43 0.47 14.33 7.39
N GLY A 44 -0.54 14.23 8.24
CA GLY A 44 -0.61 14.97 9.50
C GLY A 44 -1.11 16.41 9.38
N SER A 45 -1.33 16.96 8.18
CA SER A 45 -1.92 18.29 8.01
C SER A 45 -3.40 18.29 8.39
N THR A 46 -3.97 19.50 8.62
CA THR A 46 -5.39 19.66 8.92
C THR A 46 -6.25 18.96 7.87
N GLY A 47 -7.14 18.06 8.30
CA GLY A 47 -7.95 17.24 7.41
C GLY A 47 -7.26 15.97 6.87
N ASN A 48 -5.95 15.78 7.12
CA ASN A 48 -5.16 14.61 6.68
C ASN A 48 -4.45 13.88 7.81
N THR A 49 -5.06 13.83 8.97
CA THR A 49 -4.57 13.06 10.12
C THR A 49 -4.76 11.55 9.94
N THR A 50 -5.66 11.14 9.05
CA THR A 50 -5.82 9.76 8.60
C THR A 50 -5.64 9.71 7.08
N ILE A 51 -4.66 8.95 6.65
CA ILE A 51 -4.38 8.70 5.23
C ILE A 51 -5.06 7.40 4.82
N ASN A 52 -6.01 7.49 3.91
CA ASN A 52 -6.61 6.30 3.30
C ASN A 52 -5.70 5.80 2.17
N TYR A 53 -5.20 4.60 2.31
CA TYR A 53 -4.44 3.92 1.27
C TYR A 53 -5.38 2.98 0.50
N ASP A 54 -5.73 3.39 -0.72
CA ASP A 54 -6.60 2.62 -1.62
C ASP A 54 -5.75 1.68 -2.48
N ILE A 55 -5.72 0.40 -2.13
CA ILE A 55 -4.87 -0.64 -2.75
C ILE A 55 -5.13 -0.78 -4.25
N ASN A 56 -6.35 -0.52 -4.71
CA ASN A 56 -6.71 -0.67 -6.12
C ASN A 56 -6.21 0.47 -7.02
N THR A 57 -5.68 1.55 -6.46
CA THR A 57 -5.27 2.74 -7.23
C THR A 57 -3.78 2.80 -7.47
N GLN A 58 -2.97 2.32 -6.54
CA GLN A 58 -1.50 2.34 -6.61
C GLN A 58 -0.86 1.28 -5.73
N SER A 59 0.35 0.85 -6.09
CA SER A 59 1.24 0.07 -5.23
C SER A 59 2.21 0.96 -4.43
N VAL A 60 2.43 2.20 -4.88
CA VAL A 60 3.27 3.20 -4.21
C VAL A 60 2.50 4.50 -4.03
N LEU A 61 2.42 5.01 -2.79
CA LEU A 61 1.88 6.31 -2.46
C LEU A 61 3.01 7.22 -1.95
N TYR A 62 3.34 8.26 -2.70
CA TYR A 62 4.42 9.18 -2.38
C TYR A 62 3.89 10.58 -2.05
N TYR A 63 4.27 11.09 -0.87
CA TYR A 63 4.04 12.47 -0.44
C TYR A 63 5.35 13.25 -0.56
N SER A 64 5.41 14.17 -1.53
CA SER A 64 6.59 15.03 -1.74
C SER A 64 6.61 16.27 -0.84
N THR A 65 5.46 16.63 -0.23
CA THR A 65 5.36 17.67 0.78
C THR A 65 5.78 17.13 2.15
N ASN A 66 6.49 17.97 2.94
CA ASN A 66 6.95 17.59 4.27
C ASN A 66 5.77 17.23 5.18
N VAL A 67 5.89 16.12 5.90
CA VAL A 67 4.94 15.72 6.94
C VAL A 67 4.87 16.80 8.04
N THR A 68 3.67 17.02 8.60
CA THR A 68 3.43 18.13 9.54
C THR A 68 3.03 17.69 10.95
N ALA A 69 2.54 16.45 11.09
CA ALA A 69 2.26 15.79 12.37
C ALA A 69 2.28 14.27 12.16
N ASN A 70 2.22 13.50 13.25
CA ASN A 70 2.00 12.07 13.18
C ASN A 70 0.62 11.77 12.59
N TRP A 71 0.52 10.65 11.86
CA TRP A 71 -0.72 10.28 11.16
C TRP A 71 -1.11 8.83 11.38
N THR A 72 -2.37 8.53 11.11
CA THR A 72 -2.91 7.18 11.01
C THR A 72 -2.90 6.75 9.54
N LEU A 73 -2.46 5.54 9.24
CA LEU A 73 -2.65 4.90 7.95
C LEU A 73 -3.87 3.99 8.00
N ASN A 74 -4.86 4.23 7.15
CA ASN A 74 -6.02 3.35 6.99
C ASN A 74 -5.92 2.61 5.66
N ILE A 75 -5.68 1.31 5.72
CA ILE A 75 -5.54 0.43 4.55
C ILE A 75 -6.93 -0.07 4.18
N ARG A 76 -7.32 0.14 2.93
CA ARG A 76 -8.59 -0.34 2.37
C ARG A 76 -8.41 -0.70 0.90
N TYR A 77 -9.36 -1.41 0.30
CA TYR A 77 -9.29 -1.69 -1.13
C TYR A 77 -9.56 -0.41 -1.95
N ALA A 78 -10.68 0.27 -1.68
CA ALA A 78 -11.08 1.51 -2.34
C ALA A 78 -12.06 2.28 -1.44
N THR A 79 -12.39 3.53 -1.82
CA THR A 79 -13.52 4.25 -1.21
C THR A 79 -14.80 3.42 -1.36
N GLY A 80 -15.45 3.10 -0.23
CA GLY A 80 -16.67 2.30 -0.19
C GLY A 80 -16.48 0.78 -0.38
N THR A 81 -15.24 0.32 -0.55
CA THR A 81 -14.94 -1.11 -0.67
C THR A 81 -13.85 -1.52 0.32
N SER A 82 -14.17 -2.45 1.21
CA SER A 82 -13.24 -2.91 2.23
C SER A 82 -12.17 -3.83 1.63
N LEU A 83 -10.99 -3.83 2.26
CA LEU A 83 -9.95 -4.83 1.95
C LEU A 83 -10.47 -6.24 2.25
N ASN A 84 -11.31 -6.37 3.28
CA ASN A 84 -11.91 -7.65 3.64
C ASN A 84 -12.78 -8.24 2.53
N SER A 85 -13.54 -7.42 1.80
CA SER A 85 -14.36 -7.92 0.69
C SER A 85 -13.54 -8.23 -0.57
N ALA A 86 -12.41 -7.52 -0.77
CA ALA A 86 -11.59 -7.65 -1.97
C ALA A 86 -10.61 -8.83 -1.93
N LEU A 87 -10.05 -9.14 -0.74
CA LEU A 87 -9.12 -10.26 -0.57
C LEU A 87 -9.84 -11.52 -0.11
N ALA A 88 -9.53 -12.65 -0.71
CA ALA A 88 -9.86 -13.96 -0.17
C ALA A 88 -8.91 -14.35 0.98
N VAL A 89 -9.34 -15.27 1.85
CA VAL A 89 -8.46 -15.86 2.87
C VAL A 89 -7.26 -16.54 2.19
N GLY A 90 -6.07 -16.31 2.69
CA GLY A 90 -4.80 -16.79 2.11
C GLY A 90 -4.20 -15.85 1.07
N GLN A 91 -4.89 -14.79 0.65
CA GLN A 91 -4.31 -13.77 -0.24
C GLN A 91 -3.55 -12.70 0.56
N SER A 92 -2.56 -12.10 -0.08
CA SER A 92 -1.77 -11.00 0.47
C SER A 92 -1.58 -9.89 -0.55
N VAL A 93 -1.30 -8.69 -0.04
CA VAL A 93 -0.91 -7.53 -0.84
C VAL A 93 0.25 -6.81 -0.17
N THR A 94 1.24 -6.42 -0.98
CA THR A 94 2.37 -5.58 -0.55
C THR A 94 2.25 -4.22 -1.21
N PHE A 95 2.50 -3.16 -0.44
CA PHE A 95 2.42 -1.78 -0.91
C PHE A 95 3.38 -0.89 -0.11
N VAL A 96 3.67 0.28 -0.66
CA VAL A 96 4.68 1.21 -0.14
C VAL A 96 4.09 2.60 0.05
N MET A 97 4.40 3.23 1.17
CA MET A 97 4.16 4.65 1.39
C MET A 97 5.50 5.36 1.58
N ILE A 98 5.74 6.41 0.81
CA ILE A 98 6.94 7.25 0.90
C ILE A 98 6.52 8.62 1.39
N VAL A 99 7.21 9.14 2.40
CA VAL A 99 6.97 10.48 2.92
C VAL A 99 8.26 11.28 3.00
N THR A 100 8.15 12.58 2.79
CA THR A 100 9.25 13.54 2.93
C THR A 100 9.18 14.19 4.31
N SER A 101 10.29 14.22 5.03
CA SER A 101 10.41 14.83 6.35
C SER A 101 11.32 16.07 6.32
N ALA A 102 10.88 17.15 6.99
CA ALA A 102 11.71 18.31 7.29
C ALA A 102 12.61 18.04 8.52
N ALA A 103 13.14 19.10 9.14
CA ALA A 103 13.96 18.99 10.35
C ALA A 103 13.21 18.36 11.52
N THR A 104 11.90 18.58 11.63
CA THR A 104 11.05 17.84 12.58
C THR A 104 10.51 16.61 11.87
N ALA A 105 10.80 15.42 12.40
CA ALA A 105 10.40 14.15 11.83
C ALA A 105 9.14 13.61 12.52
N TYR A 106 8.08 13.47 11.75
CA TYR A 106 6.84 12.82 12.14
C TYR A 106 6.76 11.44 11.50
N TYR A 107 5.88 10.58 11.99
CA TYR A 107 5.81 9.18 11.55
C TYR A 107 4.38 8.65 11.54
N ASN A 108 4.20 7.51 10.89
CA ASN A 108 2.97 6.75 10.97
C ASN A 108 2.82 6.14 12.37
N SER A 109 1.99 6.75 13.22
CA SER A 109 1.86 6.39 14.63
C SER A 109 0.76 5.36 14.91
N ALA A 110 -0.17 5.18 13.97
CA ALA A 110 -1.26 4.22 14.09
C ALA A 110 -1.62 3.63 12.73
N ILE A 111 -2.08 2.39 12.71
CA ILE A 111 -2.48 1.71 11.48
C ILE A 111 -3.85 1.04 11.71
N THR A 112 -4.71 1.18 10.71
CA THR A 112 -6.00 0.51 10.64
C THR A 112 -6.15 -0.25 9.33
N ILE A 113 -6.94 -1.30 9.32
CA ILE A 113 -7.44 -1.94 8.10
C ILE A 113 -8.95 -1.83 8.12
N ASP A 114 -9.52 -1.23 7.08
CA ASP A 114 -10.96 -0.96 6.98
C ASP A 114 -11.51 -0.20 8.22
N GLY A 115 -10.70 0.71 8.79
CA GLY A 115 -11.03 1.48 9.99
C GLY A 115 -10.82 0.75 11.33
N VAL A 116 -10.46 -0.52 11.32
CA VAL A 116 -10.19 -1.32 12.53
C VAL A 116 -8.70 -1.33 12.84
N SER A 117 -8.33 -0.96 14.07
CA SER A 117 -6.93 -0.91 14.52
C SER A 117 -6.25 -2.27 14.43
N ILE A 118 -5.01 -2.26 13.94
CA ILE A 118 -4.16 -3.45 13.86
C ILE A 118 -2.77 -3.12 14.39
N THR A 119 -2.18 -4.07 15.13
CA THR A 119 -0.77 -3.98 15.55
C THR A 119 0.09 -4.77 14.57
N PRO A 120 0.96 -4.10 13.80
CA PRO A 120 1.87 -4.79 12.88
C PRO A 120 2.89 -5.67 13.57
N LYS A 121 3.42 -6.63 12.83
CA LYS A 121 4.71 -7.27 13.11
C LYS A 121 5.79 -6.42 12.46
N TYR A 122 6.55 -5.71 13.28
CA TYR A 122 7.58 -4.79 12.82
C TYR A 122 8.88 -5.50 12.46
N GLN A 123 9.56 -5.02 11.44
CA GLN A 123 10.90 -5.47 11.11
C GLN A 123 11.83 -5.27 12.32
N GLY A 124 12.61 -6.30 12.67
CA GLY A 124 13.48 -6.28 13.86
C GLY A 124 12.73 -6.42 15.20
N GLY A 125 11.40 -6.60 15.18
CA GLY A 125 10.59 -6.87 16.39
C GLY A 125 10.24 -5.63 17.22
N THR A 126 10.71 -4.43 16.85
CA THR A 126 10.47 -3.20 17.59
C THR A 126 9.69 -2.20 16.72
N ALA A 127 8.58 -1.66 17.24
CA ALA A 127 7.84 -0.60 16.59
C ALA A 127 8.71 0.66 16.45
N TRP A 128 8.60 1.35 15.31
CA TRP A 128 9.20 2.69 15.20
C TRP A 128 8.48 3.66 16.14
N SER A 129 9.21 4.62 16.68
CA SER A 129 8.71 5.65 17.62
C SER A 129 8.98 7.07 17.11
N ALA A 130 9.63 7.19 15.95
CA ALA A 130 9.95 8.47 15.31
C ALA A 130 10.08 8.27 13.80
N GLY A 131 9.96 9.37 13.04
CA GLY A 131 10.43 9.48 11.68
C GLY A 131 11.93 9.85 11.62
N ASN A 132 12.45 10.04 10.42
CA ASN A 132 13.82 10.46 10.17
C ASN A 132 13.86 11.90 9.63
N ALA A 133 14.61 12.78 10.31
CA ALA A 133 14.67 14.19 9.97
C ALA A 133 15.44 14.44 8.67
N SER A 134 14.96 15.41 7.87
CA SER A 134 15.59 15.86 6.62
C SER A 134 15.90 14.69 5.66
N SER A 135 14.95 13.79 5.51
CA SER A 135 15.08 12.57 4.71
C SER A 135 13.74 12.10 4.16
N TRP A 136 13.77 11.03 3.41
CA TRP A 136 12.58 10.28 3.04
C TRP A 136 12.46 9.05 3.93
N ASP A 137 11.25 8.84 4.46
CA ASP A 137 10.88 7.60 5.12
C ASP A 137 10.06 6.74 4.17
N VAL A 138 10.49 5.53 3.96
CA VAL A 138 9.80 4.51 3.17
C VAL A 138 9.20 3.49 4.12
N TYR A 139 7.88 3.45 4.15
CA TYR A 139 7.10 2.47 4.89
C TYR A 139 6.65 1.37 3.92
N THR A 140 7.09 0.14 4.16
CA THR A 140 6.64 -1.03 3.40
C THR A 140 5.71 -1.86 4.26
N TYR A 141 4.57 -2.24 3.69
CA TYR A 141 3.56 -3.04 4.35
C TYR A 141 3.22 -4.27 3.52
N THR A 142 3.02 -5.41 4.21
CA THR A 142 2.42 -6.59 3.61
C THR A 142 1.26 -7.05 4.48
N ALA A 143 0.05 -6.97 3.95
CA ALA A 143 -1.16 -7.46 4.61
C ALA A 143 -1.51 -8.85 4.09
N ILE A 144 -1.65 -9.82 4.97
CA ILE A 144 -2.03 -11.21 4.67
C ILE A 144 -3.37 -11.47 5.34
N LYS A 145 -4.41 -11.79 4.57
CA LYS A 145 -5.72 -12.13 5.14
C LYS A 145 -5.73 -13.58 5.61
N THR A 146 -5.91 -13.80 6.91
CA THR A 146 -5.89 -15.14 7.52
C THR A 146 -7.28 -15.68 7.85
N ALA A 147 -8.26 -14.79 8.07
CA ALA A 147 -9.67 -15.11 8.24
C ALA A 147 -10.54 -13.89 7.87
N ALA A 148 -11.85 -14.01 7.95
CA ALA A 148 -12.75 -12.85 7.79
C ALA A 148 -12.38 -11.76 8.80
N ASN A 149 -12.15 -10.54 8.32
CA ASN A 149 -11.70 -9.36 9.08
C ASN A 149 -10.43 -9.59 9.93
N THR A 150 -9.62 -10.60 9.59
CA THR A 150 -8.42 -10.94 10.35
C THR A 150 -7.19 -10.94 9.45
N TYR A 151 -6.15 -10.23 9.88
CA TYR A 151 -4.93 -10.02 9.10
C TYR A 151 -3.68 -10.20 9.93
N ILE A 152 -2.61 -10.65 9.27
CA ILE A 152 -1.23 -10.42 9.69
C ILE A 152 -0.73 -9.23 8.88
N LEU A 153 -0.24 -8.18 9.54
CA LEU A 153 0.38 -7.03 8.89
C LEU A 153 1.87 -7.02 9.22
N LEU A 154 2.70 -7.17 8.21
CA LEU A 154 4.15 -6.96 8.32
C LEU A 154 4.45 -5.51 7.96
N ALA A 155 5.35 -4.84 8.71
CA ALA A 155 5.68 -3.44 8.49
C ALA A 155 7.16 -3.16 8.71
N ALA A 156 7.73 -2.36 7.81
CA ALA A 156 9.10 -1.87 7.89
C ALA A 156 9.15 -0.37 7.65
N GLN A 157 10.08 0.32 8.31
CA GLN A 157 10.43 1.71 8.04
C GLN A 157 11.91 1.76 7.64
N THR A 158 12.22 2.41 6.51
CA THR A 158 13.57 2.57 5.99
C THR A 158 13.83 4.03 5.67
N GLN A 159 14.97 4.56 6.12
CA GLN A 159 15.40 5.93 5.82
C GLN A 159 16.18 5.98 4.50
N PHE A 160 15.89 7.00 3.68
CA PHE A 160 16.68 7.39 2.51
C PHE A 160 17.09 8.86 2.64
N LYS A 161 18.39 9.16 2.49
CA LYS A 161 18.96 10.50 2.67
C LYS A 161 20.03 10.80 1.62
#